data_b8e8ab5e487e297a73a7cdc7b50b3254
#
_entry.id   b8e8ab5e487e297a73a7cdc7b50b3254
#
_cell.length_a   1.000
_cell.length_b   1.000
_cell.length_c   1.000
_cell.angle_alpha   90.00
_cell.angle_beta   90.00
_cell.angle_gamma   90.00
#
_symmetry.space_group_name_H-M   'P 1'
#
loop_
_entity.id
_entity.type
_entity.pdbx_description
1 polymer ?
#
loop_
_entity_poly.entity_id
_entity_poly.type
_entity_poly.pdbx_seq_one_letter_code
_entity_poly.pdbx_strand_id
1 'polypeptide(L)'
;IDEEFQSRQILLEDAKKIKKEINLGEFINKELPPIELGRVAAQNAKGVIIQKVREADKSNQYEEYKDKVGEIAVGIVKRTEFGNLIIDLGKSEAIIKREELIARETFKNGDRVRAYIYEVKNDVKGYQVFLSRTHPQFLSKLFFQEVPEIYEGVITVKSVARDPGSRAKISVFTEDSTIDPVGACVG
;
A
#
# COMPACT_ATOMS: atom_id res chain seq x y z
N ILE A 1 1.95 31.56 31.34
CA ILE A 1 1.81 30.08 31.23
C ILE A 1 0.55 29.81 30.44
N ASP A 2 0.69 29.11 29.31
CA ASP A 2 -0.47 28.64 28.51
C ASP A 2 -1.23 27.58 29.30
N GLU A 3 -2.55 27.70 29.37
CA GLU A 3 -3.41 26.73 30.10
C GLU A 3 -3.23 25.29 29.58
N GLU A 4 -2.95 25.15 28.29
CA GLU A 4 -2.75 23.86 27.62
C GLU A 4 -1.43 23.15 28.00
N PHE A 5 -0.44 23.89 28.51
CA PHE A 5 0.91 23.40 28.82
C PHE A 5 1.34 23.60 30.29
N GLN A 6 0.41 23.87 31.20
CA GLN A 6 0.71 24.11 32.61
C GLN A 6 1.58 23.01 33.27
N SER A 7 1.43 21.74 32.84
CA SER A 7 2.23 20.64 33.36
C SER A 7 3.68 20.61 32.85
N ARG A 8 4.00 21.41 31.82
CA ARG A 8 5.31 21.43 31.16
C ARG A 8 6.00 22.79 31.25
N GLN A 9 5.34 23.80 31.83
CA GLN A 9 5.86 25.13 31.99
C GLN A 9 5.99 25.47 33.46
N ILE A 10 7.06 26.16 33.81
CA ILE A 10 7.33 26.64 35.18
C ILE A 10 7.57 28.16 35.14
N LEU A 11 7.13 28.88 36.18
CA LEU A 11 7.38 30.28 36.28
C LEU A 11 8.88 30.57 36.47
N LEU A 12 9.36 31.68 35.88
CA LEU A 12 10.76 32.03 35.90
C LEU A 12 11.29 32.16 37.35
N GLU A 13 10.46 32.64 38.28
CA GLU A 13 10.80 32.75 39.71
C GLU A 13 11.08 31.40 40.37
N ASP A 14 10.27 30.40 40.05
CA ASP A 14 10.45 29.03 40.57
C ASP A 14 11.58 28.30 39.82
N ALA A 15 11.74 28.57 38.53
CA ALA A 15 12.88 28.08 37.74
C ALA A 15 14.24 28.55 38.28
N LYS A 16 14.33 29.79 38.71
CA LYS A 16 15.55 30.38 39.32
C LYS A 16 15.89 29.77 40.68
N LYS A 17 14.90 29.19 41.41
CA LYS A 17 15.19 28.45 42.66
C LYS A 17 15.91 27.13 42.38
N ILE A 18 15.67 26.54 41.21
CA ILE A 18 16.28 25.25 40.77
C ILE A 18 17.64 25.50 40.11
N LYS A 19 17.72 26.50 39.20
CA LYS A 19 18.91 26.86 38.46
C LYS A 19 19.03 28.38 38.40
N LYS A 20 20.06 28.95 39.09
CA LYS A 20 20.20 30.40 39.29
C LYS A 20 20.37 31.22 38.00
N GLU A 21 20.95 30.63 36.95
CA GLU A 21 21.29 31.29 35.69
C GLU A 21 20.38 30.86 34.53
N ILE A 22 19.07 30.69 34.79
CA ILE A 22 18.13 30.30 33.77
C ILE A 22 17.42 31.52 33.18
N ASN A 23 17.27 31.53 31.85
CA ASN A 23 16.56 32.55 31.09
C ASN A 23 15.20 32.07 30.60
N LEU A 24 14.34 33.02 30.19
CA LEU A 24 13.08 32.74 29.57
C LEU A 24 13.26 31.89 28.28
N GLY A 25 12.53 30.80 28.19
CA GLY A 25 12.61 29.90 27.03
C GLY A 25 13.61 28.75 27.15
N GLU A 26 14.41 28.73 28.25
CA GLU A 26 15.31 27.60 28.52
C GLU A 26 14.54 26.43 29.19
N PHE A 27 15.12 25.22 29.10
CA PHE A 27 14.54 24.00 29.64
C PHE A 27 15.24 23.56 30.93
N ILE A 28 14.44 23.08 31.87
CA ILE A 28 14.92 22.40 33.09
C ILE A 28 14.64 20.92 32.92
N ASN A 29 15.67 20.10 32.85
CA ASN A 29 15.54 18.66 32.86
C ASN A 29 15.47 18.16 34.31
N LYS A 30 14.40 17.47 34.64
CA LYS A 30 14.24 16.77 35.92
C LYS A 30 14.48 15.30 35.68
N GLU A 31 15.50 14.75 36.28
CA GLU A 31 15.69 13.30 36.30
C GLU A 31 14.57 12.62 37.07
N LEU A 32 13.89 11.72 36.41
CA LEU A 32 12.87 10.89 37.04
C LEU A 32 13.52 9.67 37.68
N PRO A 33 13.01 9.20 38.84
CA PRO A 33 13.55 7.98 39.42
C PRO A 33 13.36 6.80 38.47
N PRO A 34 14.30 5.86 38.41
CA PRO A 34 14.18 4.69 37.57
C PRO A 34 12.92 3.92 37.93
N ILE A 35 12.10 3.63 36.93
CA ILE A 35 10.88 2.82 37.12
C ILE A 35 11.32 1.36 37.11
N GLU A 36 11.20 0.67 38.23
CA GLU A 36 11.35 -0.78 38.28
C GLU A 36 10.17 -1.46 37.60
N LEU A 37 10.37 -1.85 36.35
CA LEU A 37 9.36 -2.60 35.60
C LEU A 37 9.41 -4.07 36.03
N GLY A 38 8.38 -4.51 36.75
CA GLY A 38 8.17 -5.93 37.01
C GLY A 38 8.06 -6.73 35.71
N ARG A 39 8.34 -8.05 35.79
CA ARG A 39 8.37 -8.96 34.63
C ARG A 39 7.12 -8.85 33.72
N VAL A 40 5.94 -8.70 34.32
CA VAL A 40 4.66 -8.56 33.59
C VAL A 40 4.61 -7.24 32.84
N ALA A 41 5.03 -6.14 33.46
CA ALA A 41 5.07 -4.83 32.83
C ALA A 41 6.06 -4.80 31.65
N ALA A 42 7.22 -5.46 31.79
CA ALA A 42 8.19 -5.61 30.71
C ALA A 42 7.65 -6.41 29.53
N GLN A 43 6.90 -7.49 29.78
CA GLN A 43 6.24 -8.26 28.70
C GLN A 43 5.15 -7.46 28.01
N ASN A 44 4.34 -6.72 28.75
CA ASN A 44 3.31 -5.84 28.18
C ASN A 44 3.95 -4.74 27.34
N ALA A 45 5.01 -4.09 27.81
CA ALA A 45 5.75 -3.08 27.07
C ALA A 45 6.30 -3.64 25.75
N LYS A 46 6.87 -4.85 25.76
CA LYS A 46 7.32 -5.55 24.54
C LYS A 46 6.15 -5.75 23.56
N GLY A 47 4.99 -6.19 24.04
CA GLY A 47 3.78 -6.37 23.21
C GLY A 47 3.34 -5.07 22.55
N VAL A 48 3.28 -3.99 23.31
CA VAL A 48 2.92 -2.65 22.81
C VAL A 48 3.92 -2.13 21.79
N ILE A 49 5.21 -2.29 22.04
CA ILE A 49 6.27 -1.88 21.08
C ILE A 49 6.11 -2.64 19.76
N ILE A 50 5.96 -3.97 19.81
CA ILE A 50 5.78 -4.78 18.60
C ILE A 50 4.51 -4.35 17.85
N GLN A 51 3.43 -4.07 18.57
CA GLN A 51 2.20 -3.58 17.95
C GLN A 51 2.42 -2.23 17.25
N LYS A 52 3.07 -1.28 17.92
CA LYS A 52 3.36 0.04 17.35
C LYS A 52 4.27 -0.01 16.13
N VAL A 53 5.27 -0.86 16.14
CA VAL A 53 6.13 -1.09 14.97
C VAL A 53 5.30 -1.63 13.80
N ARG A 54 4.45 -2.64 14.05
CA ARG A 54 3.56 -3.17 13.00
C ARG A 54 2.58 -2.15 12.46
N GLU A 55 2.01 -1.31 13.32
CA GLU A 55 1.12 -0.21 12.88
C GLU A 55 1.87 0.78 11.98
N ALA A 56 3.09 1.16 12.36
CA ALA A 56 3.93 2.06 11.55
C ALA A 56 4.31 1.43 10.20
N ASP A 57 4.71 0.16 10.18
CA ASP A 57 5.02 -0.56 8.93
C ASP A 57 3.79 -0.60 8.01
N LYS A 58 2.61 -0.87 8.56
CA LYS A 58 1.36 -0.90 7.81
C LYS A 58 1.00 0.48 7.26
N SER A 59 1.17 1.54 8.04
CA SER A 59 0.96 2.91 7.56
C SER A 59 1.88 3.26 6.39
N ASN A 60 3.15 2.91 6.49
CA ASN A 60 4.12 3.13 5.41
C ASN A 60 3.76 2.33 4.14
N GLN A 61 3.32 1.08 4.29
CA GLN A 61 2.86 0.26 3.17
C GLN A 61 1.63 0.88 2.48
N TYR A 62 0.66 1.37 3.25
CA TYR A 62 -0.50 2.06 2.71
C TYR A 62 -0.11 3.31 1.92
N GLU A 63 0.74 4.16 2.50
CA GLU A 63 1.22 5.39 1.83
C GLU A 63 1.95 5.09 0.51
N GLU A 64 2.70 3.99 0.44
CA GLU A 64 3.42 3.61 -0.78
C GLU A 64 2.50 3.10 -1.90
N TYR A 65 1.38 2.44 -1.55
CA TYR A 65 0.51 1.80 -2.54
C TYR A 65 -0.80 2.54 -2.81
N LYS A 66 -1.20 3.51 -1.98
CA LYS A 66 -2.47 4.25 -2.15
C LYS A 66 -2.62 4.90 -3.52
N ASP A 67 -1.53 5.45 -4.06
CA ASP A 67 -1.52 6.16 -5.33
C ASP A 67 -1.32 5.20 -6.53
N LYS A 68 -1.04 3.92 -6.28
CA LYS A 68 -0.85 2.89 -7.30
C LYS A 68 -2.13 2.10 -7.61
N VAL A 69 -3.27 2.50 -7.02
CA VAL A 69 -4.57 1.92 -7.41
C VAL A 69 -4.81 2.20 -8.89
N GLY A 70 -5.14 1.17 -9.65
CA GLY A 70 -5.28 1.29 -11.08
C GLY A 70 -4.05 0.90 -11.89
N GLU A 71 -2.97 0.50 -11.27
CA GLU A 71 -1.75 0.03 -11.93
C GLU A 71 -1.62 -1.50 -11.92
N ILE A 72 -0.72 -2.00 -12.75
CA ILE A 72 -0.33 -3.41 -12.74
C ILE A 72 0.85 -3.59 -11.78
N ALA A 73 0.66 -4.44 -10.79
CA ALA A 73 1.74 -4.90 -9.93
C ALA A 73 2.29 -6.25 -10.41
N VAL A 74 3.58 -6.42 -10.22
CA VAL A 74 4.28 -7.67 -10.46
C VAL A 74 4.84 -8.17 -9.14
N GLY A 75 4.56 -9.42 -8.79
CA GLY A 75 5.03 -10.00 -7.56
C GLY A 75 5.27 -11.50 -7.70
N ILE A 76 5.71 -12.11 -6.59
CA ILE A 76 6.00 -13.54 -6.52
C ILE A 76 4.99 -14.20 -5.59
N VAL A 77 4.45 -15.33 -5.99
CA VAL A 77 3.55 -16.13 -5.15
C VAL A 77 4.32 -16.67 -3.94
N LYS A 78 3.95 -16.23 -2.76
CA LYS A 78 4.55 -16.64 -1.51
C LYS A 78 3.90 -17.91 -0.94
N ARG A 79 2.57 -17.94 -0.97
CA ARG A 79 1.76 -19.07 -0.50
C ARG A 79 0.31 -18.98 -0.99
N THR A 80 -0.42 -20.08 -0.85
CA THR A 80 -1.85 -20.12 -1.09
C THR A 80 -2.57 -20.38 0.24
N GLU A 81 -3.56 -19.55 0.58
CA GLU A 81 -4.36 -19.66 1.80
C GLU A 81 -5.84 -19.69 1.46
N PHE A 82 -6.53 -20.77 1.79
CA PHE A 82 -7.99 -20.93 1.53
C PHE A 82 -8.41 -20.63 0.08
N GLY A 83 -7.53 -20.92 -0.88
CA GLY A 83 -7.75 -20.63 -2.30
C GLY A 83 -7.41 -19.23 -2.74
N ASN A 84 -7.02 -18.33 -1.82
CA ASN A 84 -6.46 -17.02 -2.14
C ASN A 84 -4.97 -17.14 -2.36
N LEU A 85 -4.40 -16.31 -3.27
CA LEU A 85 -2.95 -16.22 -3.45
C LEU A 85 -2.40 -15.05 -2.66
N ILE A 86 -1.35 -15.30 -1.90
CA ILE A 86 -0.57 -14.27 -1.23
C ILE A 86 0.66 -13.98 -2.07
N ILE A 87 0.76 -12.74 -2.51
CA ILE A 87 1.79 -12.24 -3.43
C ILE A 87 2.74 -11.33 -2.66
N ASP A 88 4.02 -11.58 -2.81
CA ASP A 88 5.07 -10.71 -2.31
C ASP A 88 5.41 -9.66 -3.39
N LEU A 89 5.18 -8.39 -3.06
CA LEU A 89 5.53 -7.24 -3.91
C LEU A 89 6.91 -6.66 -3.56
N GLY A 90 7.67 -7.31 -2.69
CA GLY A 90 8.97 -6.88 -2.18
C GLY A 90 8.87 -6.07 -0.90
N LYS A 91 8.06 -5.02 -0.87
CA LYS A 91 7.87 -4.17 0.32
C LYS A 91 6.57 -4.46 1.09
N SER A 92 5.61 -5.10 0.46
CA SER A 92 4.32 -5.45 1.05
C SER A 92 3.81 -6.78 0.52
N GLU A 93 3.01 -7.46 1.34
CA GLU A 93 2.21 -8.59 0.89
C GLU A 93 0.87 -8.09 0.34
N ALA A 94 0.48 -8.64 -0.80
CA ALA A 94 -0.81 -8.41 -1.43
C ALA A 94 -1.60 -9.70 -1.50
N ILE A 95 -2.92 -9.59 -1.63
CA ILE A 95 -3.81 -10.74 -1.76
C ILE A 95 -4.56 -10.70 -3.09
N ILE A 96 -4.59 -11.84 -3.78
CA ILE A 96 -5.56 -12.11 -4.86
C ILE A 96 -6.59 -13.07 -4.28
N LYS A 97 -7.83 -12.63 -4.15
CA LYS A 97 -8.90 -13.49 -3.69
C LYS A 97 -9.22 -14.55 -4.74
N ARG A 98 -9.77 -15.69 -4.29
CA ARG A 98 -10.14 -16.79 -5.18
C ARG A 98 -11.09 -16.35 -6.31
N GLU A 99 -12.01 -15.45 -6.03
CA GLU A 99 -12.97 -14.89 -6.99
C GLU A 99 -12.32 -13.99 -8.05
N GLU A 100 -11.11 -13.45 -7.73
CA GLU A 100 -10.30 -12.59 -8.58
C GLU A 100 -9.22 -13.35 -9.35
N LEU A 101 -9.23 -14.67 -9.27
CA LEU A 101 -8.38 -15.57 -10.05
C LEU A 101 -9.11 -16.10 -11.28
N ILE A 102 -8.35 -16.33 -12.34
CA ILE A 102 -8.89 -17.00 -13.54
C ILE A 102 -8.95 -18.50 -13.27
N ALA A 103 -10.12 -19.11 -13.41
CA ALA A 103 -10.38 -20.49 -13.00
C ALA A 103 -9.47 -21.56 -13.64
N ARG A 104 -8.85 -21.25 -14.78
CA ARG A 104 -7.95 -22.19 -15.50
C ARG A 104 -6.48 -21.97 -15.16
N GLU A 105 -6.13 -20.93 -14.39
CA GLU A 105 -4.77 -20.66 -13.98
C GLU A 105 -4.45 -21.39 -12.68
N THR A 106 -3.28 -22.00 -12.64
CA THR A 106 -2.73 -22.63 -11.45
C THR A 106 -1.38 -22.01 -11.15
N PHE A 107 -1.20 -21.56 -9.91
CA PHE A 107 0.04 -20.93 -9.46
C PHE A 107 0.69 -21.77 -8.37
N LYS A 108 2.01 -21.86 -8.44
CA LYS A 108 2.86 -22.50 -7.43
C LYS A 108 3.62 -21.41 -6.65
N ASN A 109 4.09 -21.78 -5.47
CA ASN A 109 4.99 -20.90 -4.72
C ASN A 109 6.25 -20.62 -5.54
N GLY A 110 6.61 -19.34 -5.64
CA GLY A 110 7.73 -18.87 -6.44
C GLY A 110 7.36 -18.39 -7.85
N ASP A 111 6.15 -18.64 -8.31
CA ASP A 111 5.71 -18.16 -9.63
C ASP A 111 5.59 -16.64 -9.64
N ARG A 112 5.99 -16.03 -10.76
CA ARG A 112 5.83 -14.60 -10.98
C ARG A 112 4.44 -14.29 -11.53
N VAL A 113 3.73 -13.39 -10.90
CA VAL A 113 2.35 -13.03 -11.25
C VAL A 113 2.23 -11.54 -11.50
N ARG A 114 1.56 -11.17 -12.60
CA ARG A 114 1.11 -9.81 -12.89
C ARG A 114 -0.37 -9.71 -12.52
N ALA A 115 -0.76 -8.68 -11.79
CA ALA A 115 -2.15 -8.44 -11.43
C ALA A 115 -2.44 -6.95 -11.29
N TYR A 116 -3.70 -6.58 -11.40
CA TYR A 116 -4.18 -5.21 -11.29
C TYR A 116 -4.49 -4.86 -9.84
N ILE A 117 -4.00 -3.71 -9.36
CA ILE A 117 -4.32 -3.20 -8.03
C ILE A 117 -5.70 -2.54 -8.11
N TYR A 118 -6.73 -3.21 -7.60
CA TYR A 118 -8.08 -2.65 -7.64
C TYR A 118 -8.46 -1.91 -6.36
N GLU A 119 -7.84 -2.22 -5.24
CA GLU A 119 -8.13 -1.58 -3.97
C GLU A 119 -6.91 -1.61 -3.04
N VAL A 120 -6.71 -0.53 -2.29
CA VAL A 120 -5.75 -0.45 -1.18
C VAL A 120 -6.48 0.06 0.05
N LYS A 121 -6.47 -0.72 1.13
CA LYS A 121 -7.15 -0.39 2.40
C LYS A 121 -6.16 0.04 3.46
N ASN A 122 -6.50 1.08 4.20
CA ASN A 122 -5.78 1.45 5.41
C ASN A 122 -6.27 0.60 6.59
N ASP A 123 -5.99 -0.70 6.56
CA ASP A 123 -6.35 -1.62 7.63
C ASP A 123 -5.10 -2.09 8.38
N VAL A 124 -5.11 -1.95 9.69
CA VAL A 124 -4.01 -2.41 10.56
C VAL A 124 -3.98 -3.93 10.65
N LYS A 125 -5.15 -4.58 10.46
CA LYS A 125 -5.29 -6.04 10.50
C LYS A 125 -5.52 -6.59 9.10
N GLY A 126 -4.65 -7.49 8.66
CA GLY A 126 -4.80 -8.18 7.38
C GLY A 126 -3.97 -7.59 6.24
N TYR A 127 -4.38 -7.91 5.01
CA TYR A 127 -3.73 -7.43 3.79
C TYR A 127 -4.28 -6.07 3.41
N GLN A 128 -3.41 -5.18 2.95
CA GLN A 128 -3.79 -3.83 2.54
C GLN A 128 -3.97 -3.70 1.03
N VAL A 129 -3.17 -4.43 0.26
CA VAL A 129 -3.17 -4.36 -1.21
C VAL A 129 -3.97 -5.53 -1.76
N PHE A 130 -5.02 -5.22 -2.51
CA PHE A 130 -5.91 -6.18 -3.15
C PHE A 130 -5.69 -6.18 -4.65
N LEU A 131 -5.40 -7.36 -5.19
CA LEU A 131 -5.06 -7.57 -6.58
C LEU A 131 -6.14 -8.40 -7.28
N SER A 132 -6.34 -8.12 -8.57
CA SER A 132 -7.26 -8.86 -9.44
C SER A 132 -6.60 -9.26 -10.75
N ARG A 133 -6.95 -10.47 -11.24
CA ARG A 133 -6.63 -10.94 -12.58
C ARG A 133 -7.85 -10.97 -13.50
N THR A 134 -9.05 -10.84 -12.91
CA THR A 134 -10.33 -10.86 -13.62
C THR A 134 -10.82 -9.48 -14.03
N HIS A 135 -10.37 -8.43 -13.35
CA HIS A 135 -10.84 -7.06 -13.53
C HIS A 135 -10.69 -6.57 -14.99
N PRO A 136 -11.70 -5.94 -15.61
CA PRO A 136 -11.63 -5.46 -16.99
C PRO A 136 -10.49 -4.49 -17.25
N GLN A 137 -10.22 -3.59 -16.30
CA GLN A 137 -9.12 -2.61 -16.40
C GLN A 137 -7.73 -3.25 -16.42
N PHE A 138 -7.58 -4.48 -15.90
CA PHE A 138 -6.34 -5.23 -16.02
C PHE A 138 -5.95 -5.40 -17.49
N LEU A 139 -6.93 -5.76 -18.33
CA LEU A 139 -6.68 -5.93 -19.77
C LEU A 139 -6.37 -4.59 -20.44
N SER A 140 -7.11 -3.53 -20.11
CA SER A 140 -6.82 -2.18 -20.64
C SER A 140 -5.39 -1.73 -20.33
N LYS A 141 -4.94 -1.95 -19.09
CA LYS A 141 -3.56 -1.62 -18.67
C LYS A 141 -2.49 -2.50 -19.33
N LEU A 142 -2.80 -3.78 -19.60
CA LEU A 142 -1.91 -4.64 -20.38
C LEU A 142 -1.74 -4.12 -21.82
N PHE A 143 -2.84 -3.72 -22.47
CA PHE A 143 -2.77 -3.10 -23.80
C PHE A 143 -1.94 -1.81 -23.79
N PHE A 144 -2.09 -1.00 -22.76
CA PHE A 144 -1.27 0.22 -22.59
C PHE A 144 0.23 -0.10 -22.46
N GLN A 145 0.59 -1.23 -21.86
CA GLN A 145 2.00 -1.64 -21.73
C GLN A 145 2.57 -2.32 -23.00
N GLU A 146 1.74 -3.05 -23.74
CA GLU A 146 2.19 -3.91 -24.83
C GLU A 146 2.00 -3.28 -26.24
N VAL A 147 1.10 -2.28 -26.37
CA VAL A 147 0.80 -1.62 -27.66
C VAL A 147 1.38 -0.20 -27.66
N PRO A 148 2.44 0.06 -28.45
CA PRO A 148 3.11 1.36 -28.49
C PRO A 148 2.17 2.52 -28.81
N GLU A 149 1.26 2.34 -29.77
CA GLU A 149 0.33 3.39 -30.22
C GLU A 149 -0.68 3.79 -29.13
N ILE A 150 -0.99 2.88 -28.21
CA ILE A 150 -1.82 3.18 -27.03
C ILE A 150 -0.98 3.91 -25.98
N TYR A 151 0.27 3.49 -25.77
CA TYR A 151 1.19 4.14 -24.85
C TYR A 151 1.49 5.58 -25.28
N GLU A 152 1.70 5.82 -26.56
CA GLU A 152 1.94 7.15 -27.15
C GLU A 152 0.67 8.02 -27.21
N GLY A 153 -0.49 7.45 -26.91
CA GLY A 153 -1.77 8.17 -26.90
C GLY A 153 -2.41 8.36 -28.27
N VAL A 154 -1.87 7.77 -29.33
CA VAL A 154 -2.42 7.79 -30.70
C VAL A 154 -3.72 7.00 -30.77
N ILE A 155 -3.76 5.87 -30.08
CA ILE A 155 -4.95 5.02 -29.94
C ILE A 155 -5.45 5.07 -28.50
N THR A 156 -6.74 5.29 -28.32
CA THR A 156 -7.40 5.31 -27.02
C THR A 156 -8.28 4.08 -26.83
N VAL A 157 -8.14 3.37 -25.72
CA VAL A 157 -9.07 2.31 -25.30
C VAL A 157 -10.30 2.95 -24.67
N LYS A 158 -11.46 2.85 -25.29
CA LYS A 158 -12.73 3.41 -24.82
C LYS A 158 -13.44 2.51 -23.81
N SER A 159 -13.49 1.21 -24.09
CA SER A 159 -14.14 0.25 -23.21
C SER A 159 -13.55 -1.15 -23.35
N VAL A 160 -13.67 -1.95 -22.30
CA VAL A 160 -13.25 -3.34 -22.26
C VAL A 160 -14.35 -4.18 -21.64
N ALA A 161 -14.75 -5.25 -22.34
CA ALA A 161 -15.59 -6.29 -21.80
C ALA A 161 -14.88 -7.64 -21.94
N ARG A 162 -14.77 -8.40 -20.85
CA ARG A 162 -14.05 -9.68 -20.87
C ARG A 162 -14.76 -10.77 -20.08
N ASP A 163 -14.56 -11.96 -20.58
CA ASP A 163 -14.83 -13.22 -19.89
C ASP A 163 -13.45 -13.80 -19.51
N PRO A 164 -13.03 -13.66 -18.24
CA PRO A 164 -11.65 -13.94 -17.84
C PRO A 164 -11.22 -15.37 -18.15
N GLY A 165 -10.09 -15.52 -18.86
CA GLY A 165 -9.57 -16.82 -19.30
C GLY A 165 -10.23 -17.41 -20.53
N SER A 166 -11.20 -16.73 -21.15
CA SER A 166 -11.92 -17.18 -22.34
C SER A 166 -11.75 -16.17 -23.50
N ARG A 167 -12.40 -15.02 -23.43
CA ARG A 167 -12.41 -14.02 -24.50
C ARG A 167 -12.53 -12.59 -23.96
N ALA A 168 -12.18 -11.62 -24.80
CA ALA A 168 -12.40 -10.23 -24.52
C ALA A 168 -12.81 -9.46 -25.77
N LYS A 169 -13.52 -8.34 -25.56
CA LYS A 169 -13.83 -7.34 -26.59
C LYS A 169 -13.32 -6.00 -26.10
N ILE A 170 -12.59 -5.30 -26.96
CA ILE A 170 -12.02 -4.00 -26.67
C ILE A 170 -12.53 -3.03 -27.72
N SER A 171 -13.00 -1.87 -27.28
CA SER A 171 -13.32 -0.74 -28.16
C SER A 171 -12.15 0.21 -28.15
N VAL A 172 -11.56 0.43 -29.32
CA VAL A 172 -10.45 1.36 -29.53
C VAL A 172 -10.85 2.49 -30.46
N PHE A 173 -10.23 3.65 -30.32
CA PHE A 173 -10.49 4.82 -31.12
C PHE A 173 -9.20 5.58 -31.40
N THR A 174 -9.07 6.13 -32.59
CA THR A 174 -8.03 7.07 -32.96
C THR A 174 -8.62 8.27 -33.72
N GLU A 175 -8.00 9.41 -33.59
CA GLU A 175 -8.32 10.60 -34.39
C GLU A 175 -7.55 10.63 -35.71
N ASP A 176 -6.48 9.84 -35.81
CA ASP A 176 -5.64 9.75 -36.99
C ASP A 176 -6.23 8.73 -37.99
N SER A 177 -6.75 9.25 -39.12
CA SER A 177 -7.34 8.45 -40.20
C SER A 177 -6.34 7.56 -40.95
N THR A 178 -5.04 7.76 -40.75
CA THR A 178 -3.98 6.97 -41.41
C THR A 178 -3.66 5.69 -40.63
N ILE A 179 -4.12 5.58 -39.39
CA ILE A 179 -3.83 4.45 -38.51
C ILE A 179 -5.04 3.54 -38.40
N ASP A 180 -4.85 2.25 -38.63
CA ASP A 180 -5.85 1.23 -38.28
C ASP A 180 -5.73 0.84 -36.81
N PRO A 181 -6.65 1.30 -35.93
CA PRO A 181 -6.54 1.04 -34.52
C PRO A 181 -6.78 -0.44 -34.15
N VAL A 182 -7.46 -1.19 -35.00
CA VAL A 182 -7.70 -2.61 -34.79
C VAL A 182 -6.46 -3.41 -35.19
N GLY A 183 -5.89 -3.11 -36.34
CA GLY A 183 -4.66 -3.75 -36.81
C GLY A 183 -3.48 -3.56 -35.84
N ALA A 184 -3.29 -2.37 -35.32
CA ALA A 184 -2.27 -2.09 -34.32
C ALA A 184 -2.44 -2.89 -33.00
N CYS A 185 -3.67 -3.22 -32.61
CA CYS A 185 -3.95 -3.98 -31.40
C CYS A 185 -3.91 -5.49 -31.58
N VAL A 186 -4.06 -6.01 -32.78
CA VAL A 186 -4.15 -7.47 -33.04
C VAL A 186 -2.78 -8.07 -33.33
N GLY A 187 -1.87 -7.34 -33.92
CA GLY A 187 -0.51 -7.80 -34.24
C GLY A 187 -0.47 -8.73 -35.46
#